data_f8998864891cfda1b9d99dd8aa4df904
#
_entry.id   f8998864891cfda1b9d99dd8aa4df904
#
_cell.length_a   1.000
_cell.length_b   1.000
_cell.length_c   1.000
_cell.angle_alpha   90.00
_cell.angle_beta   90.00
_cell.angle_gamma   90.00
#
_symmetry.space_group_name_H-M   'P 1'
#
loop_
_entity.id
_entity.type
_entity.pdbx_description
1 polymer ?
#
loop_
_entity_poly.entity_id
_entity_poly.type
_entity_poly.pdbx_seq_one_letter_code
_entity_poly.pdbx_strand_id
1 'polypeptide(L)'
;MRLTSFVQAPFTAALALLGGTMVIVGQPAHDAKLQAQLKKVFPAATAFSGKEGDPPHFNAYQQDSKTGQQSLAGFAFWTTELDPLERGYDGPIKMLVGMDVKGILTGVLVVEHHEPYGSFSVEPPEFAAQFKGKSIRDPFRVGDDVDAVSRASITITSATRSIKNSARRVARQLLTPPASK
;
A
#
# COMPACT_ATOMS: atom_id res chain seq x y z
N MET A 1 40.64 59.12 -47.90
CA MET A 1 39.78 57.99 -48.23
C MET A 1 40.25 56.86 -47.42
N ARG A 2 39.59 56.55 -46.29
CA ARG A 2 39.98 55.48 -45.32
C ARG A 2 38.95 54.40 -45.40
N LEU A 3 39.40 53.17 -45.80
CA LEU A 3 38.63 51.96 -45.75
C LEU A 3 38.61 51.45 -44.30
N THR A 4 37.45 51.30 -43.74
CA THR A 4 37.24 50.59 -42.43
C THR A 4 36.84 49.21 -42.72
N SER A 5 37.73 48.28 -42.37
CA SER A 5 37.48 46.82 -42.38
C SER A 5 36.58 46.43 -41.24
N PHE A 6 35.46 45.75 -41.55
CA PHE A 6 34.54 45.16 -40.61
C PHE A 6 35.06 43.74 -40.25
N VAL A 7 35.51 43.57 -39.03
CA VAL A 7 35.89 42.25 -38.50
C VAL A 7 34.63 41.58 -37.93
N GLN A 8 34.24 40.50 -38.58
CA GLN A 8 33.16 39.63 -38.12
C GLN A 8 33.71 38.63 -37.09
N ALA A 9 33.23 38.68 -35.85
CA ALA A 9 33.54 37.74 -34.82
C ALA A 9 32.63 36.49 -34.94
N PRO A 10 33.14 35.28 -34.76
CA PRO A 10 32.34 34.09 -34.81
C PRO A 10 31.57 33.92 -33.46
N PHE A 11 30.26 33.74 -33.57
CA PHE A 11 29.37 33.40 -32.47
C PHE A 11 29.60 31.91 -32.13
N THR A 12 30.36 31.62 -31.09
CA THR A 12 30.46 30.29 -30.51
C THR A 12 29.26 30.04 -29.63
N ALA A 13 28.30 29.25 -30.13
CA ALA A 13 27.19 28.73 -29.32
C ALA A 13 27.73 27.72 -28.30
N ALA A 14 27.80 28.11 -27.05
CA ALA A 14 28.06 27.22 -25.95
C ALA A 14 26.80 26.40 -25.67
N LEU A 15 26.81 25.13 -26.08
CA LEU A 15 25.80 24.14 -25.74
C LEU A 15 25.98 23.76 -24.25
N ALA A 16 25.22 24.37 -23.36
CA ALA A 16 25.17 24.00 -21.94
C ALA A 16 24.45 22.67 -21.82
N LEU A 17 25.22 21.59 -21.69
CA LEU A 17 24.71 20.28 -21.20
C LEU A 17 24.27 20.44 -19.73
N LEU A 18 22.98 20.67 -19.51
CA LEU A 18 22.35 20.50 -18.21
C LEU A 18 22.37 19.01 -17.87
N GLY A 19 23.48 18.59 -17.28
CA GLY A 19 23.57 17.29 -16.62
C GLY A 19 22.65 17.28 -15.41
N GLY A 20 21.41 16.84 -15.60
CA GLY A 20 20.52 16.53 -14.51
C GLY A 20 21.12 15.39 -13.68
N THR A 21 21.75 15.72 -12.54
CA THR A 21 22.09 14.74 -11.55
C THR A 21 20.79 14.11 -11.07
N MET A 22 20.50 12.89 -11.55
CA MET A 22 19.48 12.03 -10.95
C MET A 22 19.94 11.78 -9.52
N VAL A 23 19.35 12.48 -8.55
CA VAL A 23 19.47 12.13 -7.15
C VAL A 23 18.70 10.83 -7.01
N ILE A 24 19.42 9.71 -7.07
CA ILE A 24 18.90 8.44 -6.61
C ILE A 24 18.76 8.60 -5.10
N VAL A 25 17.57 9.05 -4.67
CA VAL A 25 17.17 8.93 -3.27
C VAL A 25 17.13 7.44 -3.01
N GLY A 26 18.18 6.94 -2.35
CA GLY A 26 18.25 5.54 -1.96
C GLY A 26 17.00 5.20 -1.16
N GLN A 27 16.10 4.40 -1.74
CA GLN A 27 15.00 3.83 -0.99
C GLN A 27 15.63 3.09 0.20
N PRO A 28 15.18 3.33 1.44
CA PRO A 28 15.63 2.52 2.56
C PRO A 28 15.40 1.07 2.16
N ALA A 29 16.45 0.26 2.26
CA ALA A 29 16.38 -1.16 1.91
C ALA A 29 15.34 -1.79 2.84
N HIS A 30 14.09 -1.88 2.36
CA HIS A 30 13.08 -2.66 3.04
C HIS A 30 13.64 -4.08 3.16
N ASP A 31 13.56 -4.63 4.35
CA ASP A 31 13.86 -6.04 4.55
C ASP A 31 13.20 -6.85 3.40
N ALA A 32 13.96 -7.72 2.75
CA ALA A 32 13.48 -8.52 1.61
C ALA A 32 12.19 -9.29 1.96
N LYS A 33 12.02 -9.66 3.22
CA LYS A 33 10.79 -10.26 3.74
C LYS A 33 9.61 -9.30 3.65
N LEU A 34 9.79 -8.04 4.05
CA LEU A 34 8.72 -7.02 3.97
C LEU A 34 8.33 -6.74 2.52
N GLN A 35 9.31 -6.64 1.60
CA GLN A 35 9.04 -6.46 0.18
C GLN A 35 8.21 -7.62 -0.39
N ALA A 36 8.56 -8.86 -0.04
CA ALA A 36 7.81 -10.03 -0.44
C ALA A 36 6.37 -10.03 0.11
N GLN A 37 6.19 -9.58 1.36
CA GLN A 37 4.87 -9.44 1.98
C GLN A 37 4.02 -8.36 1.30
N LEU A 38 4.60 -7.17 1.05
CA LEU A 38 3.94 -6.08 0.33
C LEU A 38 3.49 -6.53 -1.06
N LYS A 39 4.35 -7.25 -1.79
CA LYS A 39 4.03 -7.78 -3.11
C LYS A 39 2.90 -8.83 -3.08
N LYS A 40 2.79 -9.62 -2.01
CA LYS A 40 1.67 -10.56 -1.84
C LYS A 40 0.33 -9.86 -1.68
N VAL A 41 0.26 -8.76 -0.93
CA VAL A 41 -0.99 -8.04 -0.70
C VAL A 41 -1.32 -7.04 -1.81
N PHE A 42 -0.32 -6.60 -2.57
CA PHE A 42 -0.52 -5.70 -3.72
C PHE A 42 0.26 -6.20 -4.95
N PRO A 43 -0.19 -7.28 -5.61
CA PRO A 43 0.57 -7.91 -6.72
C PRO A 43 0.82 -7.00 -7.92
N ALA A 44 -0.08 -6.05 -8.17
CA ALA A 44 0.01 -5.13 -9.30
C ALA A 44 1.05 -4.00 -9.09
N ALA A 45 1.48 -3.73 -7.85
CA ALA A 45 2.47 -2.69 -7.59
C ALA A 45 3.85 -3.05 -8.15
N THR A 46 4.55 -2.08 -8.71
CA THR A 46 5.94 -2.21 -9.19
C THR A 46 6.95 -1.74 -8.16
N ALA A 47 6.54 -0.85 -7.25
CA ALA A 47 7.36 -0.32 -6.17
C ALA A 47 6.50 0.06 -4.96
N PHE A 48 7.15 0.17 -3.79
CA PHE A 48 6.54 0.63 -2.55
C PHE A 48 7.40 1.72 -1.91
N SER A 49 6.77 2.68 -1.23
CA SER A 49 7.47 3.64 -0.39
C SER A 49 8.01 3.02 0.90
N GLY A 50 8.78 3.78 1.67
CA GLY A 50 8.95 3.52 3.08
C GLY A 50 7.62 3.61 3.83
N LYS A 51 7.58 3.12 5.07
CA LYS A 51 6.42 3.35 5.94
C LYS A 51 6.36 4.83 6.32
N GLU A 52 5.24 5.47 6.07
CA GLU A 52 5.07 6.92 6.24
C GLU A 52 3.63 7.30 6.61
N GLY A 53 3.44 8.57 6.94
CA GLY A 53 2.13 9.20 7.12
C GLY A 53 1.40 8.86 8.42
N ASP A 54 0.25 9.53 8.61
CA ASP A 54 -0.76 9.23 9.61
C ASP A 54 -2.11 9.10 8.88
N PRO A 55 -2.71 7.93 8.89
CA PRO A 55 -2.28 6.67 9.50
C PRO A 55 -1.02 6.08 8.84
N PRO A 56 -0.19 5.31 9.58
CA PRO A 56 1.02 4.71 9.02
C PRO A 56 0.71 3.72 7.91
N HIS A 57 1.33 3.92 6.75
CA HIS A 57 1.10 3.11 5.55
C HIS A 57 2.33 3.07 4.64
N PHE A 58 2.28 2.20 3.63
CA PHE A 58 3.20 2.15 2.50
C PHE A 58 2.42 2.55 1.25
N ASN A 59 2.92 3.48 0.47
CA ASN A 59 2.37 3.77 -0.85
C ASN A 59 2.76 2.66 -1.82
N ALA A 60 1.79 2.17 -2.57
CA ALA A 60 1.98 1.20 -3.65
C ALA A 60 1.91 1.92 -4.99
N TYR A 61 2.95 1.78 -5.82
CA TYR A 61 3.05 2.45 -7.11
C TYR A 61 2.95 1.45 -8.25
N GLN A 62 2.33 1.88 -9.34
CA GLN A 62 2.37 1.19 -10.63
C GLN A 62 3.12 2.03 -11.64
N GLN A 63 3.81 1.36 -12.55
CA GLN A 63 4.48 2.00 -13.68
C GLN A 63 3.68 1.71 -14.96
N ASP A 64 3.35 2.76 -15.69
CA ASP A 64 2.77 2.63 -17.02
C ASP A 64 3.80 2.02 -17.97
N SER A 65 3.46 0.91 -18.61
CA SER A 65 4.37 0.15 -19.49
C SER A 65 4.75 0.90 -20.77
N LYS A 66 3.97 1.89 -21.19
CA LYS A 66 4.20 2.65 -22.43
C LYS A 66 4.99 3.92 -22.17
N THR A 67 4.68 4.64 -21.09
CA THR A 67 5.27 5.95 -20.78
C THR A 67 6.40 5.85 -19.75
N GLY A 68 6.49 4.74 -19.01
CA GLY A 68 7.40 4.60 -17.88
C GLY A 68 7.00 5.45 -16.65
N GLN A 69 5.90 6.20 -16.75
CA GLN A 69 5.44 7.07 -15.67
C GLN A 69 4.95 6.24 -14.47
N GLN A 70 5.42 6.61 -13.29
CA GLN A 70 4.98 6.00 -12.04
C GLN A 70 3.77 6.76 -11.48
N SER A 71 2.74 6.02 -11.05
CA SER A 71 1.54 6.57 -10.44
C SER A 71 1.18 5.82 -9.17
N LEU A 72 0.54 6.52 -8.21
CA LEU A 72 0.01 5.91 -7.00
C LEU A 72 -1.15 4.97 -7.36
N ALA A 73 -1.00 3.69 -7.00
CA ALA A 73 -2.00 2.67 -7.24
C ALA A 73 -2.83 2.34 -5.99
N GLY A 74 -2.27 2.59 -4.80
CA GLY A 74 -2.94 2.33 -3.54
C GLY A 74 -1.99 2.33 -2.35
N PHE A 75 -2.41 1.62 -1.30
CA PHE A 75 -1.76 1.61 0.01
C PHE A 75 -1.64 0.20 0.55
N ALA A 76 -0.60 -0.06 1.34
CA ALA A 76 -0.52 -1.23 2.20
C ALA A 76 -0.30 -0.79 3.65
N PHE A 77 -0.88 -1.51 4.62
CA PHE A 77 -0.86 -1.10 6.02
C PHE A 77 -1.02 -2.30 6.97
N TRP A 78 -0.50 -2.15 8.18
CA TRP A 78 -0.62 -3.12 9.25
C TRP A 78 -1.89 -2.90 10.08
N THR A 79 -2.68 -3.94 10.29
CA THR A 79 -3.92 -3.84 11.08
C THR A 79 -3.64 -3.49 12.53
N THR A 80 -2.61 -4.06 13.15
CA THR A 80 -2.26 -3.81 14.54
C THR A 80 -1.76 -2.39 14.83
N GLU A 81 -1.31 -1.65 13.81
CA GLU A 81 -0.94 -0.25 13.94
C GLU A 81 -2.17 0.68 13.85
N LEU A 82 -3.19 0.24 13.13
CA LEU A 82 -4.40 1.05 12.86
C LEU A 82 -5.56 0.73 13.80
N ASP A 83 -5.62 -0.48 14.29
CA ASP A 83 -6.65 -0.96 15.23
C ASP A 83 -6.00 -1.76 16.37
N PRO A 84 -5.15 -1.11 17.21
CA PRO A 84 -4.32 -1.78 18.19
C PRO A 84 -5.10 -2.42 19.36
N LEU A 85 -6.36 -2.03 19.54
CA LEU A 85 -7.22 -2.55 20.60
C LEU A 85 -8.01 -3.79 20.18
N GLU A 86 -8.10 -4.07 18.88
CA GLU A 86 -8.82 -5.25 18.39
C GLU A 86 -7.98 -6.51 18.64
N ARG A 87 -8.62 -7.50 19.25
CA ARG A 87 -7.98 -8.74 19.68
C ARG A 87 -8.82 -9.95 19.33
N GLY A 88 -8.14 -11.01 18.90
CA GLY A 88 -8.71 -12.33 18.80
C GLY A 88 -8.93 -12.96 20.18
N TYR A 89 -8.91 -14.27 20.22
CA TYR A 89 -9.05 -15.04 21.47
C TYR A 89 -7.80 -14.90 22.36
N ASP A 90 -6.61 -15.02 21.76
CA ASP A 90 -5.31 -14.99 22.46
C ASP A 90 -4.39 -13.87 21.96
N GLY A 91 -4.94 -12.68 21.79
CA GLY A 91 -4.16 -11.50 21.47
C GLY A 91 -4.44 -10.86 20.11
N PRO A 92 -3.60 -9.92 19.68
CA PRO A 92 -3.77 -9.26 18.40
C PRO A 92 -3.42 -10.19 17.23
N ILE A 93 -4.18 -10.08 16.15
CA ILE A 93 -3.89 -10.77 14.89
C ILE A 93 -3.24 -9.76 13.94
N LYS A 94 -1.95 -9.91 13.71
CA LYS A 94 -1.19 -9.00 12.84
C LYS A 94 -1.35 -9.38 11.39
N MET A 95 -1.98 -8.50 10.63
CA MET A 95 -2.22 -8.69 9.22
C MET A 95 -1.69 -7.49 8.42
N LEU A 96 -1.16 -7.78 7.23
CA LEU A 96 -0.85 -6.78 6.22
C LEU A 96 -2.00 -6.76 5.22
N VAL A 97 -2.52 -5.57 4.93
CA VAL A 97 -3.65 -5.36 4.02
C VAL A 97 -3.22 -4.44 2.89
N GLY A 98 -3.52 -4.81 1.65
CA GLY A 98 -3.41 -3.96 0.48
C GLY A 98 -4.78 -3.42 0.06
N MET A 99 -4.83 -2.15 -0.35
CA MET A 99 -6.03 -1.47 -0.82
C MET A 99 -5.70 -0.51 -1.94
N ASP A 100 -6.46 -0.52 -3.02
CA ASP A 100 -6.27 0.40 -4.14
C ASP A 100 -6.84 1.81 -3.85
N VAL A 101 -6.57 2.76 -4.75
CA VAL A 101 -7.07 4.15 -4.65
C VAL A 101 -8.59 4.28 -4.78
N LYS A 102 -9.31 3.20 -5.11
CA LYS A 102 -10.78 3.16 -5.16
C LYS A 102 -11.39 2.60 -3.88
N GLY A 103 -10.56 2.16 -2.92
CA GLY A 103 -10.99 1.53 -1.69
C GLY A 103 -11.36 0.05 -1.85
N ILE A 104 -10.78 -0.62 -2.84
CA ILE A 104 -10.95 -2.05 -3.05
C ILE A 104 -9.73 -2.79 -2.47
N LEU A 105 -9.96 -3.80 -1.66
CA LEU A 105 -8.89 -4.60 -1.10
C LEU A 105 -8.21 -5.43 -2.18
N THR A 106 -6.89 -5.33 -2.28
CA THR A 106 -6.08 -6.06 -3.27
C THR A 106 -5.56 -7.38 -2.74
N GLY A 107 -5.46 -7.51 -1.41
CA GLY A 107 -5.05 -8.71 -0.73
C GLY A 107 -4.90 -8.51 0.78
N VAL A 108 -4.91 -9.62 1.50
CA VAL A 108 -4.64 -9.70 2.93
C VAL A 108 -3.59 -10.78 3.16
N LEU A 109 -2.72 -10.58 4.14
CA LEU A 109 -1.74 -11.56 4.58
C LEU A 109 -1.73 -11.59 6.10
N VAL A 110 -2.07 -12.72 6.69
CA VAL A 110 -1.87 -12.98 8.12
C VAL A 110 -0.39 -13.26 8.36
N VAL A 111 0.24 -12.52 9.28
CA VAL A 111 1.69 -12.58 9.48
C VAL A 111 2.05 -13.15 10.85
N GLU A 112 1.25 -12.83 11.87
CA GLU A 112 1.51 -13.24 13.24
C GLU A 112 0.21 -13.28 14.05
N HIS A 113 0.03 -14.32 14.83
CA HIS A 113 -1.04 -14.48 15.82
C HIS A 113 -0.68 -15.58 16.82
N HIS A 114 -1.46 -15.66 17.90
CA HIS A 114 -1.33 -16.69 18.92
C HIS A 114 -2.65 -17.48 19.11
N GLU A 115 -3.53 -17.41 18.10
CA GLU A 115 -4.85 -18.03 18.16
C GLU A 115 -4.76 -19.56 18.25
N PRO A 116 -5.41 -20.21 19.23
CA PRO A 116 -5.32 -21.67 19.43
C PRO A 116 -5.90 -22.46 18.26
N TYR A 117 -6.81 -21.86 17.51
CA TYR A 117 -7.45 -22.45 16.33
C TYR A 117 -7.03 -21.77 15.03
N GLY A 118 -5.89 -21.07 15.03
CA GLY A 118 -5.37 -20.34 13.87
C GLY A 118 -5.20 -21.22 12.63
N SER A 119 -4.70 -22.46 12.83
CA SER A 119 -4.38 -23.41 11.75
C SER A 119 -5.56 -23.77 10.83
N PHE A 120 -6.79 -23.68 11.33
CA PHE A 120 -7.98 -23.92 10.49
C PHE A 120 -8.90 -22.70 10.37
N SER A 121 -8.51 -21.55 10.88
CA SER A 121 -9.32 -20.33 10.83
C SER A 121 -8.69 -19.21 10.00
N VAL A 122 -7.56 -18.63 10.44
CA VAL A 122 -6.94 -17.46 9.79
C VAL A 122 -5.69 -17.79 8.99
N GLU A 123 -5.04 -18.95 9.24
CA GLU A 123 -3.86 -19.38 8.47
C GLU A 123 -4.21 -19.94 7.08
N PRO A 124 -5.33 -20.65 6.86
CA PRO A 124 -5.66 -21.14 5.54
C PRO A 124 -5.78 -19.99 4.54
N PRO A 125 -5.24 -20.16 3.32
CA PRO A 125 -5.26 -19.11 2.30
C PRO A 125 -6.68 -18.69 1.91
N GLU A 126 -7.66 -19.54 2.12
CA GLU A 126 -9.09 -19.29 1.87
C GLU A 126 -9.61 -18.13 2.73
N PHE A 127 -9.14 -18.01 3.99
CA PHE A 127 -9.51 -16.87 4.84
C PHE A 127 -9.09 -15.56 4.21
N ALA A 128 -7.83 -15.41 3.84
CA ALA A 128 -7.31 -14.18 3.24
C ALA A 128 -7.91 -13.91 1.85
N ALA A 129 -8.19 -14.95 1.09
CA ALA A 129 -8.74 -14.85 -0.27
C ALA A 129 -10.13 -14.21 -0.30
N GLN A 130 -10.94 -14.37 0.76
CA GLN A 130 -12.29 -13.79 0.85
C GLN A 130 -12.30 -12.27 0.83
N PHE A 131 -11.20 -11.63 1.21
CA PHE A 131 -11.10 -10.17 1.27
C PHE A 131 -10.64 -9.54 -0.04
N LYS A 132 -10.04 -10.30 -0.94
CA LYS A 132 -9.60 -9.78 -2.23
C LYS A 132 -10.79 -9.36 -3.09
N GLY A 133 -10.77 -8.11 -3.55
CA GLY A 133 -11.86 -7.53 -4.32
C GLY A 133 -13.00 -6.93 -3.49
N LYS A 134 -13.02 -7.11 -2.17
CA LYS A 134 -14.00 -6.44 -1.30
C LYS A 134 -13.77 -4.93 -1.27
N SER A 135 -14.88 -4.20 -1.31
CA SER A 135 -14.91 -2.75 -1.12
C SER A 135 -14.95 -2.39 0.36
N ILE A 136 -14.32 -1.29 0.75
CA ILE A 136 -14.49 -0.71 2.10
C ILE A 136 -15.97 -0.43 2.47
N ARG A 137 -16.86 -0.42 1.47
CA ARG A 137 -18.31 -0.21 1.63
C ARG A 137 -19.05 -1.50 1.96
N ASP A 138 -18.45 -2.65 1.69
CA ASP A 138 -19.05 -3.96 1.95
C ASP A 138 -19.26 -4.16 3.46
N PRO A 139 -20.20 -5.04 3.86
CA PRO A 139 -20.56 -5.24 5.26
C PRO A 139 -19.42 -5.74 6.13
N PHE A 140 -18.58 -6.64 5.62
CA PHE A 140 -17.58 -7.38 6.39
C PHE A 140 -18.24 -8.06 7.58
N ARG A 141 -19.23 -8.89 7.30
CA ARG A 141 -20.01 -9.58 8.31
C ARG A 141 -19.77 -11.08 8.23
N VAL A 142 -19.29 -11.66 9.33
CA VAL A 142 -19.07 -13.11 9.45
C VAL A 142 -20.43 -13.82 9.42
N GLY A 143 -20.54 -14.86 8.59
CA GLY A 143 -21.78 -15.59 8.33
C GLY A 143 -22.66 -14.98 7.24
N ASP A 144 -22.23 -13.89 6.62
CA ASP A 144 -22.92 -13.22 5.51
C ASP A 144 -21.98 -13.11 4.29
N ASP A 145 -21.03 -12.17 4.33
CA ASP A 145 -20.04 -11.94 3.27
C ASP A 145 -18.62 -12.36 3.64
N VAL A 146 -18.41 -12.91 4.83
CA VAL A 146 -17.19 -13.59 5.28
C VAL A 146 -17.59 -14.90 5.96
N ASP A 147 -16.91 -15.99 5.60
CA ASP A 147 -17.23 -17.32 6.10
C ASP A 147 -17.02 -17.44 7.61
N ALA A 148 -17.98 -18.04 8.28
CA ALA A 148 -17.86 -18.40 9.68
C ALA A 148 -17.08 -19.72 9.83
N VAL A 149 -16.21 -19.79 10.85
CA VAL A 149 -15.49 -21.00 11.18
C VAL A 149 -15.91 -21.48 12.57
N SER A 150 -16.44 -22.70 12.66
CA SER A 150 -16.83 -23.31 13.92
C SER A 150 -15.65 -23.36 14.89
N ARG A 151 -15.91 -23.06 16.17
CA ARG A 151 -14.92 -23.00 17.26
C ARG A 151 -13.89 -21.87 17.16
N ALA A 152 -13.90 -21.08 16.06
CA ALA A 152 -12.99 -19.96 15.87
C ALA A 152 -13.73 -18.62 15.64
N SER A 153 -14.98 -18.52 16.10
CA SER A 153 -15.83 -17.34 15.85
C SER A 153 -15.22 -16.04 16.37
N ILE A 154 -14.56 -16.05 17.53
CA ILE A 154 -13.88 -14.87 18.09
C ILE A 154 -12.74 -14.44 17.17
N THR A 155 -11.88 -15.37 16.78
CA THR A 155 -10.73 -15.17 15.90
C THR A 155 -11.16 -14.57 14.55
N ILE A 156 -12.12 -15.22 13.87
CA ILE A 156 -12.61 -14.78 12.56
C ILE A 156 -13.29 -13.40 12.66
N THR A 157 -14.11 -13.18 13.68
CA THR A 157 -14.81 -11.90 13.87
C THR A 157 -13.83 -10.77 14.14
N SER A 158 -12.84 -10.99 15.00
CA SER A 158 -11.81 -10.01 15.31
C SER A 158 -10.94 -9.69 14.09
N ALA A 159 -10.42 -10.72 13.40
CA ALA A 159 -9.63 -10.52 12.19
C ALA A 159 -10.40 -9.72 11.12
N THR A 160 -11.66 -10.11 10.88
CA THR A 160 -12.54 -9.41 9.92
C THR A 160 -12.78 -7.95 10.32
N ARG A 161 -13.03 -7.69 11.61
CA ARG A 161 -13.25 -6.35 12.14
C ARG A 161 -12.01 -5.50 12.03
N SER A 162 -10.83 -6.05 12.37
CA SER A 162 -9.56 -5.36 12.26
C SER A 162 -9.23 -4.95 10.81
N ILE A 163 -9.45 -5.84 9.84
CA ILE A 163 -9.31 -5.53 8.41
C ILE A 163 -10.26 -4.39 8.01
N LYS A 164 -11.55 -4.51 8.34
CA LYS A 164 -12.57 -3.50 8.03
C LYS A 164 -12.24 -2.13 8.61
N ASN A 165 -11.93 -2.07 9.92
CA ASN A 165 -11.67 -0.83 10.62
C ASN A 165 -10.42 -0.13 10.08
N SER A 166 -9.34 -0.90 9.90
CA SER A 166 -8.08 -0.40 9.35
C SER A 166 -8.25 0.15 7.94
N ALA A 167 -8.89 -0.62 7.03
CA ALA A 167 -9.12 -0.19 5.66
C ALA A 167 -9.98 1.09 5.59
N ARG A 168 -11.04 1.17 6.40
CA ARG A 168 -11.89 2.36 6.48
C ARG A 168 -11.18 3.57 7.09
N ARG A 169 -10.26 3.36 8.04
CA ARG A 169 -9.44 4.43 8.60
C ARG A 169 -8.52 5.02 7.54
N VAL A 170 -7.79 4.17 6.82
CA VAL A 170 -6.92 4.59 5.71
C VAL A 170 -7.73 5.32 4.63
N ALA A 171 -8.87 4.75 4.22
CA ALA A 171 -9.70 5.36 3.19
C ALA A 171 -10.22 6.76 3.57
N ARG A 172 -10.68 6.94 4.82
CA ARG A 172 -11.13 8.27 5.30
C ARG A 172 -10.04 9.32 5.28
N GLN A 173 -8.80 8.94 5.55
CA GLN A 173 -7.68 9.86 5.64
C GLN A 173 -7.02 10.15 4.29
N LEU A 174 -6.89 9.11 3.45
CA LEU A 174 -6.08 9.19 2.24
C LEU A 174 -6.89 9.24 0.93
N LEU A 175 -8.14 8.75 0.93
CA LEU A 175 -8.99 8.75 -0.27
C LEU A 175 -10.05 9.85 -0.26
N THR A 176 -10.36 10.43 0.90
CA THR A 176 -11.30 11.57 0.96
C THR A 176 -10.55 12.84 0.57
N PRO A 177 -11.06 13.64 -0.40
CA PRO A 177 -10.47 14.94 -0.70
C PRO A 177 -10.44 15.79 0.57
N PRO A 178 -9.38 16.60 0.80
CA PRO A 178 -9.38 17.53 1.91
C PRO A 178 -10.61 18.43 1.78
N ALA A 179 -11.36 18.59 2.90
CA ALA A 179 -12.50 19.48 2.91
C ALA A 179 -12.05 20.87 2.44
N SER A 180 -12.64 21.37 1.36
CA SER A 180 -12.41 22.74 0.90
C SER A 180 -12.80 23.69 2.01
N LYS A 181 -11.81 24.43 2.56
CA LYS A 181 -12.04 25.53 3.50
C LYS A 181 -12.64 26.71 2.78
#